data_1c0b32f84d00b8c43742dfa4267602c5
#
_entry.id   1c0b32f84d00b8c43742dfa4267602c5
#
_cell.length_a   1.000
_cell.length_b   1.000
_cell.length_c   1.000
_cell.angle_alpha   90.00
_cell.angle_beta   90.00
_cell.angle_gamma   90.00
#
_symmetry.space_group_name_H-M   'P 1'
#
loop_
_entity.id
_entity.type
_entity.pdbx_description
1 polymer ?
#
loop_
_entity_poly.entity_id
_entity_poly.type
_entity_poly.pdbx_seq_one_letter_code
_entity_poly.pdbx_strand_id
1 'polypeptide(L)'
;MRLSRYIIYLWVVRGLLRILPFLLMGTLTLATFWLVKRSTPPESLALARVPQHVPDYILKNASLSNLNEQGQTKYRVLGKKLTHYEDDASIDLERPRIRIFQDQGAPVTVRADRGHVDGDLTILDLYENSEIFRPAQEAIGDRKAAPQLLARSSYFQVLINDDIVRTDKPLELQQGMSIMNSSGGGTFNNVDHSASLKGQVRGRIEPSEQKGRN
;
A
#
# COMPACT_ATOMS: atom_id res chain seq x y z
N MET A 1 41.42 -21.16 -73.13
CA MET A 1 39.97 -20.80 -72.84
C MET A 1 39.47 -21.12 -71.44
N ARG A 2 40.17 -21.71 -70.53
CA ARG A 2 39.72 -22.03 -69.16
C ARG A 2 40.02 -20.96 -68.09
N LEU A 3 41.09 -20.15 -68.25
CA LEU A 3 41.42 -19.09 -67.24
C LEU A 3 40.45 -17.91 -67.16
N SER A 4 39.78 -17.54 -68.24
CA SER A 4 38.84 -16.42 -68.26
C SER A 4 37.60 -16.69 -67.43
N ARG A 5 37.15 -17.94 -67.35
CA ARG A 5 35.95 -18.32 -66.55
C ARG A 5 36.25 -18.26 -65.05
N TYR A 6 37.45 -18.55 -64.60
CA TYR A 6 37.89 -18.49 -63.21
C TYR A 6 37.99 -17.02 -62.68
N ILE A 7 38.46 -16.12 -63.51
CA ILE A 7 38.58 -14.71 -63.16
C ILE A 7 37.18 -14.06 -62.99
N ILE A 8 36.25 -14.39 -63.86
CA ILE A 8 34.87 -13.92 -63.78
C ILE A 8 34.22 -14.48 -62.53
N TYR A 9 34.40 -15.74 -62.21
CA TYR A 9 33.86 -16.38 -61.01
C TYR A 9 34.39 -15.70 -59.71
N LEU A 10 35.67 -15.41 -59.61
CA LEU A 10 36.29 -14.71 -58.49
C LEU A 10 35.76 -13.27 -58.34
N TRP A 11 35.52 -12.58 -59.43
CA TRP A 11 34.91 -11.22 -59.41
C TRP A 11 33.47 -11.22 -58.93
N VAL A 12 32.69 -12.16 -59.40
CA VAL A 12 31.28 -12.33 -58.97
C VAL A 12 31.20 -12.73 -57.50
N VAL A 13 32.02 -13.68 -57.03
CA VAL A 13 32.08 -14.10 -55.64
C VAL A 13 32.51 -12.97 -54.70
N ARG A 14 33.53 -12.18 -55.10
CA ARG A 14 33.96 -11.00 -54.33
C ARG A 14 32.90 -9.90 -54.29
N GLY A 15 32.15 -9.70 -55.38
CA GLY A 15 31.02 -8.77 -55.41
C GLY A 15 29.89 -9.21 -54.50
N LEU A 16 29.57 -10.51 -54.55
CA LEU A 16 28.50 -11.12 -53.70
C LEU A 16 28.86 -11.04 -52.21
N LEU A 17 30.12 -11.32 -51.85
CA LEU A 17 30.59 -11.21 -50.47
C LEU A 17 30.55 -9.77 -49.91
N ARG A 18 30.68 -8.76 -50.76
CA ARG A 18 30.52 -7.35 -50.34
C ARG A 18 29.09 -6.93 -50.09
N ILE A 19 28.12 -7.54 -50.79
CA ILE A 19 26.69 -7.25 -50.68
C ILE A 19 26.07 -8.05 -49.55
N LEU A 20 26.63 -9.20 -49.17
CA LEU A 20 26.15 -10.10 -48.13
C LEU A 20 25.85 -9.41 -46.79
N PRO A 21 26.73 -8.57 -46.21
CA PRO A 21 26.45 -7.89 -44.94
C PRO A 21 25.28 -6.91 -45.04
N PHE A 22 25.12 -6.22 -46.18
CA PHE A 22 24.01 -5.32 -46.40
C PHE A 22 22.67 -6.07 -46.57
N LEU A 23 22.69 -7.22 -47.20
CA LEU A 23 21.55 -8.11 -47.33
C LEU A 23 21.12 -8.67 -45.97
N LEU A 24 22.11 -9.08 -45.16
CA LEU A 24 21.89 -9.58 -43.80
C LEU A 24 21.30 -8.46 -42.90
N MET A 25 21.84 -7.24 -42.95
CA MET A 25 21.27 -6.11 -42.21
C MET A 25 19.87 -5.77 -42.67
N GLY A 26 19.61 -5.76 -43.98
CA GLY A 26 18.27 -5.51 -44.51
C GLY A 26 17.22 -6.52 -44.07
N THR A 27 17.59 -7.81 -44.10
CA THR A 27 16.67 -8.87 -43.61
C THR A 27 16.43 -8.79 -42.12
N LEU A 28 17.45 -8.48 -41.33
CA LEU A 28 17.32 -8.30 -39.88
C LEU A 28 16.41 -7.11 -39.55
N THR A 29 16.61 -5.99 -40.26
CA THR A 29 15.78 -4.79 -40.08
C THR A 29 14.31 -5.05 -40.41
N LEU A 30 14.06 -5.73 -41.54
CA LEU A 30 12.70 -6.14 -41.95
C LEU A 30 12.07 -7.09 -40.95
N ALA A 31 12.82 -8.07 -40.45
CA ALA A 31 12.35 -9.00 -39.44
C ALA A 31 12.00 -8.29 -38.12
N THR A 32 12.85 -7.38 -37.68
CA THR A 32 12.61 -6.58 -36.46
C THR A 32 11.40 -5.66 -36.65
N PHE A 33 11.28 -4.96 -37.78
CA PHE A 33 10.12 -4.13 -38.09
C PHE A 33 8.81 -4.94 -38.11
N TRP A 34 8.84 -6.13 -38.73
CA TRP A 34 7.68 -7.01 -38.76
C TRP A 34 7.29 -7.51 -37.35
N LEU A 35 8.30 -7.87 -36.54
CA LEU A 35 8.09 -8.31 -35.15
C LEU A 35 7.48 -7.19 -34.31
N VAL A 36 8.01 -5.98 -34.37
CA VAL A 36 7.48 -4.80 -33.67
C VAL A 36 6.03 -4.55 -34.07
N LYS A 37 5.76 -4.54 -35.39
CA LYS A 37 4.39 -4.30 -35.90
C LYS A 37 3.39 -5.36 -35.46
N ARG A 38 3.85 -6.62 -35.28
CA ARG A 38 3.00 -7.73 -34.81
C ARG A 38 2.83 -7.72 -33.28
N SER A 39 3.81 -7.19 -32.55
CA SER A 39 3.78 -7.12 -31.07
C SER A 39 3.08 -5.87 -30.56
N THR A 40 2.90 -4.85 -31.40
CA THR A 40 2.19 -3.64 -31.02
C THR A 40 0.69 -3.84 -31.24
N PRO A 41 -0.15 -3.86 -30.19
CA PRO A 41 -1.60 -3.92 -30.34
C PRO A 41 -2.08 -2.73 -31.19
N PRO A 42 -3.10 -2.88 -32.01
CA PRO A 42 -3.64 -1.77 -32.78
C PRO A 42 -4.15 -0.68 -31.83
N GLU A 43 -3.74 0.55 -32.07
CA GLU A 43 -4.03 1.73 -31.25
C GLU A 43 -5.54 1.97 -31.05
N SER A 44 -6.36 1.44 -31.95
CA SER A 44 -7.83 1.45 -31.84
C SER A 44 -8.38 0.63 -30.66
N LEU A 45 -7.63 -0.36 -30.14
CA LEU A 45 -8.02 -1.12 -28.94
C LEU A 45 -7.61 -0.42 -27.65
N ALA A 46 -6.62 0.48 -27.70
CA ALA A 46 -6.21 1.28 -26.54
C ALA A 46 -7.22 2.41 -26.24
N LEU A 47 -7.90 2.94 -27.23
CA LEU A 47 -8.90 4.02 -27.09
C LEU A 47 -10.28 3.53 -26.62
N ALA A 48 -10.53 2.23 -26.59
CA ALA A 48 -11.83 1.64 -26.24
C ALA A 48 -11.85 0.95 -24.86
N ARG A 49 -10.75 0.91 -24.13
CA ARG A 49 -10.80 0.47 -22.73
C ARG A 49 -11.33 1.61 -21.89
N VAL A 50 -12.65 1.65 -21.72
CA VAL A 50 -13.23 2.26 -20.53
C VAL A 50 -12.48 1.64 -19.34
N PRO A 51 -11.91 2.45 -18.44
CA PRO A 51 -11.29 1.91 -17.24
C PRO A 51 -12.31 1.02 -16.53
N GLN A 52 -12.18 -0.27 -16.65
CA GLN A 52 -13.00 -1.20 -15.91
C GLN A 52 -12.24 -1.44 -14.60
N HIS A 53 -12.90 -1.15 -13.49
CA HIS A 53 -12.38 -1.46 -12.16
C HIS A 53 -12.33 -2.97 -11.97
N VAL A 54 -11.33 -3.62 -12.60
CA VAL A 54 -11.12 -5.06 -12.62
C VAL A 54 -9.84 -5.38 -11.87
N PRO A 55 -9.89 -6.32 -10.93
CA PRO A 55 -8.69 -6.74 -10.22
C PRO A 55 -7.63 -7.30 -11.17
N ASP A 56 -6.41 -6.85 -11.05
CA ASP A 56 -5.24 -7.40 -11.75
C ASP A 56 -4.57 -8.53 -10.95
N TYR A 57 -4.59 -8.44 -9.61
CA TYR A 57 -4.19 -9.57 -8.77
C TYR A 57 -4.95 -9.65 -7.45
N ILE A 58 -5.01 -10.87 -6.92
CA ILE A 58 -5.67 -11.20 -5.66
C ILE A 58 -4.72 -12.05 -4.82
N LEU A 59 -4.44 -11.60 -3.60
CA LEU A 59 -3.66 -12.35 -2.62
C LEU A 59 -4.61 -12.88 -1.53
N LYS A 60 -4.49 -14.17 -1.22
CA LYS A 60 -5.26 -14.82 -0.15
C LYS A 60 -4.36 -15.14 1.04
N ASN A 61 -4.86 -14.87 2.27
CA ASN A 61 -4.12 -15.07 3.52
C ASN A 61 -2.71 -14.46 3.47
N ALA A 62 -2.65 -13.21 2.99
CA ALA A 62 -1.40 -12.52 2.76
C ALA A 62 -0.89 -11.81 4.01
N SER A 63 0.43 -11.71 4.09
CA SER A 63 1.16 -10.89 5.06
C SER A 63 2.13 -9.99 4.32
N LEU A 64 1.92 -8.69 4.38
CA LEU A 64 2.77 -7.66 3.80
C LEU A 64 3.48 -6.89 4.91
N SER A 65 4.77 -6.65 4.77
CA SER A 65 5.54 -5.84 5.71
C SER A 65 6.18 -4.69 4.96
N ASN A 66 6.00 -3.47 5.46
CA ASN A 66 6.71 -2.29 5.00
C ASN A 66 7.87 -2.03 5.96
N LEU A 67 9.04 -1.73 5.41
CA LEU A 67 10.26 -1.47 6.15
C LEU A 67 10.63 0.01 6.04
N ASN A 68 11.24 0.56 7.09
CA ASN A 68 11.85 1.89 7.05
C ASN A 68 13.23 1.83 6.36
N GLU A 69 13.90 2.97 6.22
CA GLU A 69 15.22 3.09 5.59
C GLU A 69 16.30 2.27 6.32
N GLN A 70 16.12 1.97 7.59
CA GLN A 70 17.02 1.16 8.41
C GLN A 70 16.69 -0.34 8.33
N GLY A 71 15.71 -0.75 7.51
CA GLY A 71 15.30 -2.14 7.36
C GLY A 71 14.42 -2.68 8.49
N GLN A 72 13.94 -1.82 9.40
CA GLN A 72 13.03 -2.21 10.47
C GLN A 72 11.58 -2.19 9.97
N THR A 73 10.75 -3.09 10.47
CA THR A 73 9.34 -3.13 10.10
C THR A 73 8.61 -1.91 10.64
N LYS A 74 8.12 -1.03 9.75
CA LYS A 74 7.29 0.13 10.09
C LYS A 74 5.85 -0.30 10.34
N TYR A 75 5.27 -1.07 9.44
CA TYR A 75 3.97 -1.69 9.65
C TYR A 75 3.87 -3.05 8.96
N ARG A 76 2.95 -3.88 9.45
CA ARG A 76 2.62 -5.19 8.88
C ARG A 76 1.12 -5.29 8.69
N VAL A 77 0.71 -5.63 7.49
CA VAL A 77 -0.68 -5.84 7.09
C VAL A 77 -0.92 -7.33 6.91
N LEU A 78 -1.91 -7.86 7.58
CA LEU A 78 -2.44 -9.20 7.41
C LEU A 78 -3.86 -9.07 6.85
N GLY A 79 -4.22 -9.86 5.86
CA GLY A 79 -5.57 -9.87 5.30
C GLY A 79 -5.98 -11.25 4.83
N LYS A 80 -7.26 -11.58 5.00
CA LYS A 80 -7.81 -12.81 4.44
C LYS A 80 -7.78 -12.77 2.91
N LYS A 81 -8.05 -11.60 2.33
CA LYS A 81 -7.99 -11.34 0.91
C LYS A 81 -7.54 -9.89 0.69
N LEU A 82 -6.58 -9.69 -0.21
CA LEU A 82 -6.17 -8.40 -0.73
C LEU A 82 -6.44 -8.41 -2.22
N THR A 83 -7.14 -7.40 -2.72
CA THR A 83 -7.50 -7.24 -4.12
C THR A 83 -6.93 -5.93 -4.59
N HIS A 84 -6.07 -5.96 -5.58
CA HIS A 84 -5.49 -4.76 -6.19
C HIS A 84 -6.17 -4.46 -7.52
N TYR A 85 -6.30 -3.17 -7.85
CA TYR A 85 -6.89 -2.68 -9.08
C TYR A 85 -5.88 -1.84 -9.84
N GLU A 86 -5.67 -2.17 -11.12
CA GLU A 86 -4.66 -1.50 -11.95
C GLU A 86 -5.06 -0.08 -12.34
N ASP A 87 -6.35 0.20 -12.47
CA ASP A 87 -6.87 1.47 -12.99
C ASP A 87 -6.61 2.67 -12.08
N ASP A 88 -6.68 2.46 -10.76
CA ASP A 88 -6.45 3.49 -9.74
C ASP A 88 -5.39 3.09 -8.71
N ALA A 89 -4.75 1.93 -8.91
CA ALA A 89 -3.77 1.34 -8.01
C ALA A 89 -4.27 1.14 -6.56
N SER A 90 -5.59 1.12 -6.35
CA SER A 90 -6.19 0.93 -5.04
C SER A 90 -6.12 -0.52 -4.57
N ILE A 91 -6.26 -0.74 -3.26
CA ILE A 91 -6.24 -2.06 -2.64
C ILE A 91 -7.43 -2.23 -1.71
N ASP A 92 -8.27 -3.22 -1.99
CA ASP A 92 -9.31 -3.66 -1.09
C ASP A 92 -8.81 -4.77 -0.16
N LEU A 93 -9.17 -4.66 1.12
CA LEU A 93 -8.75 -5.56 2.18
C LEU A 93 -9.97 -6.25 2.81
N GLU A 94 -9.98 -7.56 2.87
CA GLU A 94 -10.94 -8.35 3.64
C GLU A 94 -10.32 -8.78 4.97
N ARG A 95 -10.98 -8.42 6.08
CA ARG A 95 -10.54 -8.66 7.47
C ARG A 95 -9.09 -8.21 7.71
N PRO A 96 -8.79 -6.92 7.44
CA PRO A 96 -7.45 -6.41 7.68
C PRO A 96 -7.11 -6.44 9.17
N ARG A 97 -5.87 -6.81 9.46
CA ARG A 97 -5.21 -6.63 10.75
C ARG A 97 -3.88 -5.97 10.50
N ILE A 98 -3.74 -4.74 10.90
CA ILE A 98 -2.55 -3.92 10.67
C ILE A 98 -1.87 -3.70 12.00
N ARG A 99 -0.59 -4.01 12.07
CA ARG A 99 0.26 -3.73 13.22
C ARG A 99 1.27 -2.67 12.85
N ILE A 100 1.19 -1.54 13.54
CA ILE A 100 2.07 -0.39 13.35
C ILE A 100 3.09 -0.40 14.47
N PHE A 101 4.36 -0.46 14.10
CA PHE A 101 5.47 -0.44 15.04
C PHE A 101 5.94 1.00 15.23
N GLN A 102 6.26 1.37 16.45
CA GLN A 102 6.76 2.68 16.81
C GLN A 102 8.21 2.53 17.30
N ASP A 103 9.05 3.49 17.00
CA ASP A 103 10.47 3.47 17.46
C ASP A 103 10.54 3.44 18.98
N GLN A 104 9.63 4.12 19.63
CA GLN A 104 9.50 4.15 21.09
C GLN A 104 8.04 3.97 21.49
N GLY A 105 7.66 2.74 21.80
CA GLY A 105 6.31 2.52 22.27
C GLY A 105 5.78 1.11 22.01
N ALA A 106 4.61 0.85 22.57
CA ALA A 106 3.87 -0.35 22.26
C ALA A 106 3.26 -0.26 20.87
N PRO A 107 3.28 -1.32 20.06
CA PRO A 107 2.73 -1.30 18.73
C PRO A 107 1.22 -1.08 18.77
N VAL A 108 0.71 -0.29 17.83
CA VAL A 108 -0.72 -0.11 17.61
C VAL A 108 -1.24 -1.19 16.67
N THR A 109 -2.33 -1.82 17.05
CA THR A 109 -3.03 -2.82 16.22
C THR A 109 -4.36 -2.25 15.76
N VAL A 110 -4.58 -2.30 14.46
CA VAL A 110 -5.82 -1.87 13.81
C VAL A 110 -6.49 -3.08 13.19
N ARG A 111 -7.80 -3.20 13.31
CA ARG A 111 -8.61 -4.25 12.65
C ARG A 111 -9.98 -3.71 12.24
N ALA A 112 -10.53 -4.33 11.19
CA ALA A 112 -11.84 -4.07 10.66
C ALA A 112 -12.36 -5.30 9.90
N ASP A 113 -13.60 -5.28 9.47
CA ASP A 113 -14.11 -6.33 8.58
C ASP A 113 -13.70 -6.08 7.14
N ARG A 114 -13.63 -4.79 6.74
CA ARG A 114 -13.17 -4.36 5.39
C ARG A 114 -12.24 -3.16 5.50
N GLY A 115 -11.36 -3.02 4.53
CA GLY A 115 -10.51 -1.86 4.37
C GLY A 115 -10.33 -1.50 2.90
N HIS A 116 -10.04 -0.25 2.64
CA HIS A 116 -9.69 0.27 1.32
C HIS A 116 -8.50 1.20 1.47
N VAL A 117 -7.49 1.02 0.63
CA VAL A 117 -6.31 1.88 0.57
C VAL A 117 -6.28 2.53 -0.81
N ASP A 118 -6.09 3.83 -0.85
CA ASP A 118 -5.91 4.57 -2.09
C ASP A 118 -4.61 4.18 -2.81
N GLY A 119 -4.53 4.45 -4.12
CA GLY A 119 -3.39 4.08 -4.95
C GLY A 119 -2.08 4.71 -4.52
N ASP A 120 -2.13 5.88 -3.90
CA ASP A 120 -0.95 6.60 -3.40
C ASP A 120 -0.50 6.11 -2.00
N LEU A 121 -1.23 5.18 -1.40
CA LEU A 121 -1.01 4.66 -0.05
C LEU A 121 -1.02 5.76 1.02
N THR A 122 -1.84 6.79 0.83
CA THR A 122 -1.95 7.95 1.72
C THR A 122 -3.13 7.85 2.67
N ILE A 123 -4.21 7.20 2.23
CA ILE A 123 -5.48 7.06 2.96
C ILE A 123 -5.81 5.59 3.11
N LEU A 124 -6.12 5.19 4.32
CA LEU A 124 -6.69 3.89 4.64
C LEU A 124 -8.06 4.09 5.27
N ASP A 125 -9.09 3.65 4.59
CA ASP A 125 -10.45 3.60 5.09
C ASP A 125 -10.76 2.21 5.66
N LEU A 126 -11.31 2.17 6.85
CA LEU A 126 -11.65 0.95 7.59
C LEU A 126 -13.14 0.94 7.85
N TYR A 127 -13.80 -0.13 7.48
CA TYR A 127 -15.26 -0.26 7.55
C TYR A 127 -15.66 -1.45 8.41
N GLU A 128 -16.73 -1.27 9.17
CA GLU A 128 -17.40 -2.30 9.97
C GLU A 128 -16.50 -2.87 11.08
N ASN A 129 -17.00 -2.88 12.29
CA ASN A 129 -16.31 -3.40 13.47
C ASN A 129 -14.85 -2.92 13.58
N SER A 130 -14.63 -1.64 13.23
CA SER A 130 -13.29 -1.07 13.21
C SER A 130 -12.79 -0.81 14.62
N GLU A 131 -11.60 -1.30 14.92
CA GLU A 131 -10.99 -1.21 16.24
C GLU A 131 -9.53 -0.81 16.13
N ILE A 132 -9.10 0.12 16.98
CA ILE A 132 -7.71 0.55 17.15
C ILE A 132 -7.33 0.26 18.58
N PHE A 133 -6.30 -0.54 18.77
CA PHE A 133 -5.84 -1.00 20.06
C PHE A 133 -4.35 -0.74 20.25
N ARG A 134 -4.00 -0.14 21.38
CA ARG A 134 -2.64 -0.03 21.88
C ARG A 134 -2.58 -0.59 23.31
N PRO A 135 -1.77 -1.59 23.61
CA PRO A 135 -1.64 -2.13 24.96
C PRO A 135 -1.07 -1.08 25.93
N ALA A 136 -1.29 -1.30 27.21
CA ALA A 136 -0.65 -0.50 28.25
C ALA A 136 0.87 -0.62 28.14
N GLN A 137 1.56 0.46 28.48
CA GLN A 137 3.01 0.55 28.45
C GLN A 137 3.52 0.97 29.82
N GLU A 138 4.48 0.25 30.33
CA GLU A 138 5.18 0.61 31.59
C GLU A 138 6.22 1.71 31.34
N ALA A 139 6.53 2.46 32.39
CA ALA A 139 7.62 3.42 32.35
C ALA A 139 8.97 2.67 32.32
N ILE A 140 9.81 2.98 31.34
CA ILE A 140 11.16 2.39 31.19
C ILE A 140 12.13 3.52 30.82
N GLY A 141 13.09 3.81 31.69
CA GLY A 141 14.03 4.93 31.51
C GLY A 141 13.27 6.26 31.46
N ASP A 142 13.51 7.06 30.43
CA ASP A 142 12.82 8.36 30.21
C ASP A 142 11.41 8.24 29.67
N ARG A 143 10.98 7.01 29.31
CA ARG A 143 9.67 6.75 28.74
C ARG A 143 8.60 6.72 29.83
N LYS A 144 7.58 7.56 29.66
CA LYS A 144 6.43 7.61 30.57
C LYS A 144 5.52 6.40 30.39
N ALA A 145 4.93 5.92 31.48
CA ALA A 145 3.84 4.97 31.42
C ALA A 145 2.68 5.51 30.61
N ALA A 146 2.05 4.65 29.82
CA ALA A 146 0.84 4.98 29.07
C ALA A 146 -0.23 3.90 29.29
N PRO A 147 -1.46 4.27 29.62
CA PRO A 147 -2.53 3.30 29.78
C PRO A 147 -2.90 2.65 28.44
N GLN A 148 -3.54 1.50 28.51
CA GLN A 148 -4.14 0.86 27.35
C GLN A 148 -5.09 1.85 26.67
N LEU A 149 -5.07 1.86 25.34
CA LEU A 149 -6.02 2.62 24.49
C LEU A 149 -6.78 1.65 23.61
N LEU A 150 -8.10 1.82 23.57
CA LEU A 150 -8.99 1.08 22.71
C LEU A 150 -10.03 2.05 22.14
N ALA A 151 -10.07 2.16 20.81
CA ALA A 151 -11.07 2.96 20.10
C ALA A 151 -11.88 2.04 19.18
N ARG A 152 -13.21 2.18 19.22
CA ARG A 152 -14.15 1.40 18.40
C ARG A 152 -15.12 2.32 17.68
N SER A 153 -15.31 2.04 16.39
CA SER A 153 -16.30 2.72 15.55
C SER A 153 -16.72 1.81 14.40
N SER A 154 -17.79 2.16 13.71
CA SER A 154 -18.15 1.49 12.46
C SER A 154 -17.27 1.92 11.27
N TYR A 155 -16.51 3.00 11.43
CA TYR A 155 -15.63 3.54 10.38
C TYR A 155 -14.47 4.30 10.99
N PHE A 156 -13.28 4.12 10.42
CA PHE A 156 -12.13 4.99 10.64
C PHE A 156 -11.45 5.31 9.31
N GLN A 157 -11.01 6.54 9.17
CA GLN A 157 -10.08 6.97 8.13
C GLN A 157 -8.73 7.25 8.76
N VAL A 158 -7.70 6.66 8.22
CA VAL A 158 -6.30 6.83 8.64
C VAL A 158 -5.57 7.58 7.55
N LEU A 159 -5.06 8.77 7.87
CA LEU A 159 -4.13 9.53 7.02
C LEU A 159 -2.73 9.04 7.36
N ILE A 160 -2.19 8.17 6.50
CA ILE A 160 -0.99 7.37 6.79
C ILE A 160 0.25 8.25 6.97
N ASN A 161 0.37 9.29 6.15
CA ASN A 161 1.53 10.19 6.17
C ASN A 161 1.47 11.23 7.28
N ASP A 162 0.27 11.58 7.73
CA ASP A 162 0.03 12.61 8.74
C ASP A 162 -0.07 12.04 10.15
N ASP A 163 -0.08 10.71 10.30
CA ASP A 163 -0.34 9.99 11.57
C ASP A 163 -1.65 10.45 12.24
N ILE A 164 -2.68 10.74 11.43
CA ILE A 164 -3.99 11.17 11.89
C ILE A 164 -5.01 10.06 11.65
N VAL A 165 -5.80 9.77 12.69
CA VAL A 165 -6.98 8.90 12.59
C VAL A 165 -8.22 9.73 12.87
N ARG A 166 -9.23 9.61 12.02
CA ARG A 166 -10.50 10.32 12.19
C ARG A 166 -11.71 9.45 11.91
N THR A 167 -12.82 9.77 12.53
CA THR A 167 -14.12 9.18 12.23
C THR A 167 -15.22 10.24 12.41
N ASP A 168 -16.25 10.16 11.59
CA ASP A 168 -17.49 10.92 11.69
C ASP A 168 -18.65 10.08 12.26
N LYS A 169 -18.38 8.81 12.58
CA LYS A 169 -19.33 7.87 13.14
C LYS A 169 -19.24 7.83 14.68
N PRO A 170 -20.26 7.32 15.35
CA PRO A 170 -20.20 7.14 16.79
C PRO A 170 -18.94 6.39 17.21
N LEU A 171 -18.27 6.89 18.22
CA LEU A 171 -16.99 6.44 18.70
C LEU A 171 -17.06 6.09 20.19
N GLU A 172 -16.59 4.91 20.54
CA GLU A 172 -16.24 4.52 21.90
C GLU A 172 -14.71 4.57 22.05
N LEU A 173 -14.25 5.33 23.04
CA LEU A 173 -12.85 5.45 23.39
C LEU A 173 -12.65 5.00 24.83
N GLN A 174 -11.84 3.98 25.03
CA GLN A 174 -11.41 3.52 26.34
C GLN A 174 -9.91 3.79 26.53
N GLN A 175 -9.58 4.50 27.61
CA GLN A 175 -8.20 4.75 28.01
C GLN A 175 -7.98 4.34 29.46
N GLY A 176 -7.31 3.22 29.67
CA GLY A 176 -7.24 2.57 30.98
C GLY A 176 -8.62 2.19 31.48
N MET A 177 -9.03 2.76 32.61
CA MET A 177 -10.38 2.58 33.20
C MET A 177 -11.37 3.65 32.76
N SER A 178 -10.93 4.69 32.07
CA SER A 178 -11.77 5.78 31.56
C SER A 178 -12.45 5.35 30.26
N ILE A 179 -13.75 5.63 30.14
CA ILE A 179 -14.56 5.35 28.94
C ILE A 179 -15.24 6.63 28.49
N MET A 180 -15.12 6.95 27.22
CA MET A 180 -15.75 8.09 26.58
C MET A 180 -16.50 7.65 25.33
N ASN A 181 -17.73 8.12 25.17
CA ASN A 181 -18.55 7.87 23.99
C ASN A 181 -18.85 9.20 23.32
N SER A 182 -18.74 9.25 22.02
CA SER A 182 -19.02 10.41 21.19
C SER A 182 -20.01 10.03 20.09
N SER A 183 -21.05 10.85 19.90
CA SER A 183 -22.04 10.63 18.82
C SER A 183 -21.58 11.16 17.46
N GLY A 184 -20.68 12.12 17.43
CA GLY A 184 -20.17 12.80 16.22
C GLY A 184 -18.73 12.41 15.85
N GLY A 185 -18.24 11.32 16.46
CA GLY A 185 -16.90 10.81 16.17
C GLY A 185 -15.78 11.60 16.82
N GLY A 186 -14.60 11.56 16.20
CA GLY A 186 -13.41 12.21 16.73
C GLY A 186 -12.24 12.19 15.78
N THR A 187 -11.20 12.90 16.17
CA THR A 187 -9.92 12.97 15.47
C THR A 187 -8.82 12.74 16.49
N PHE A 188 -7.88 11.88 16.15
CA PHE A 188 -6.68 11.56 16.93
C PHE A 188 -5.47 11.95 16.11
N ASN A 189 -4.63 12.80 16.66
CA ASN A 189 -3.35 13.16 16.07
C ASN A 189 -2.24 12.52 16.91
N ASN A 190 -1.50 11.60 16.30
CA ASN A 190 -0.43 10.88 16.98
C ASN A 190 0.86 11.70 17.07
N VAL A 191 1.02 12.72 16.24
CA VAL A 191 2.19 13.66 16.28
C VAL A 191 2.08 14.55 17.52
N ASP A 192 0.92 15.19 17.73
CA ASP A 192 0.68 16.10 18.84
C ASP A 192 0.17 15.37 20.10
N HIS A 193 -0.05 14.08 20.02
CA HIS A 193 -0.69 13.25 21.06
C HIS A 193 -2.02 13.84 21.55
N SER A 194 -2.79 14.44 20.64
CA SER A 194 -4.07 15.09 20.93
C SER A 194 -5.23 14.26 20.42
N ALA A 195 -6.36 14.37 21.13
CA ALA A 195 -7.61 13.76 20.72
C ALA A 195 -8.74 14.80 20.84
N SER A 196 -9.57 14.91 19.81
CA SER A 196 -10.76 15.76 19.78
C SER A 196 -11.98 14.90 19.52
N LEU A 197 -12.98 14.99 20.41
CA LEU A 197 -14.26 14.28 20.28
C LEU A 197 -15.34 15.28 19.86
N LYS A 198 -16.28 14.87 19.00
CA LYS A 198 -17.30 15.73 18.39
C LYS A 198 -18.71 15.22 18.75
N GLY A 199 -19.68 16.15 18.75
CA GLY A 199 -21.07 15.84 19.03
C GLY A 199 -21.35 15.72 20.55
N GLN A 200 -22.31 14.88 20.90
CA GLN A 200 -22.59 14.63 22.31
C GLN A 200 -21.54 13.68 22.88
N VAL A 201 -20.70 14.21 23.76
CA VAL A 201 -19.69 13.43 24.45
C VAL A 201 -20.16 13.09 25.85
N ARG A 202 -20.17 11.79 26.19
CA ARG A 202 -20.44 11.27 27.52
C ARG A 202 -19.32 10.36 27.95
N GLY A 203 -18.91 10.47 29.19
CA GLY A 203 -17.81 9.64 29.65
C GLY A 203 -17.72 9.55 31.17
N ARG A 204 -16.99 8.55 31.60
CA ARG A 204 -16.53 8.34 32.95
C ARG A 204 -15.00 8.41 32.91
N ILE A 205 -14.43 9.36 33.63
CA ILE A 205 -13.01 9.55 33.76
C ILE A 205 -12.60 9.04 35.13
N GLU A 206 -11.76 8.02 35.13
CA GLU A 206 -11.14 7.52 36.35
C GLU A 206 -9.77 8.22 36.50
N PRO A 207 -9.46 8.82 37.66
CA PRO A 207 -8.15 9.41 37.91
C PRO A 207 -7.07 8.32 37.77
N SER A 208 -6.02 8.59 37.02
CA SER A 208 -4.84 7.73 37.07
C SER A 208 -4.25 7.86 38.49
N GLU A 209 -4.14 6.74 39.21
CA GLU A 209 -3.41 6.73 40.47
C GLU A 209 -1.96 7.18 40.20
N GLN A 210 -1.67 8.44 40.49
CA GLN A 210 -0.30 8.86 40.71
C GLN A 210 0.17 8.14 41.96
N LYS A 211 0.88 7.02 41.77
CA LYS A 211 1.60 6.34 42.84
C LYS A 211 2.55 7.37 43.44
N GLY A 212 2.14 7.96 44.57
CA GLY A 212 2.88 8.97 45.30
C GLY A 212 4.29 8.48 45.54
N ARG A 213 5.23 9.29 45.11
CA ARG A 213 6.62 9.18 45.50
C ARG A 213 6.69 9.60 46.98
N ASN A 214 6.76 8.63 47.89
CA ASN A 214 7.37 8.82 49.20
C ASN A 214 8.85 8.47 49.08
#